data_89b7e8c96cb1d85c4a3453e244b9442d
#
_entry.id   89b7e8c96cb1d85c4a3453e244b9442d
#
_cell.length_a   1.000
_cell.length_b   1.000
_cell.length_c   1.000
_cell.angle_alpha   90.00
_cell.angle_beta   90.00
_cell.angle_gamma   90.00
#
_symmetry.space_group_name_H-M   'P 1'
#
loop_
_entity.id
_entity.type
_entity.pdbx_description
1 polymer ?
#
loop_
_entity_poly.entity_id
_entity_poly.type
_entity_poly.pdbx_seq_one_letter_code
_entity_poly.pdbx_strand_id
1 'polypeptide(L)'
;MYKRQQVVGRELAIAVLEQDGGPTVLPVVEAVPVGDVYDFEARYEAGATHLVCPADLDSETTAKVMGLAAEAFGALGCSGCARVDMILTSEGEASILELDTVPGLTQTSLVPQAAEAAGIGFEALLEQLLKLALTRN
;
A
#
# COMPACT_ATOMS: atom_id res chain seq x y z
N MET A 1 25.73 1.17 14.65
CA MET A 1 25.32 2.28 13.76
C MET A 1 24.58 1.67 12.60
N TYR A 2 23.28 1.95 12.45
CA TYR A 2 22.50 1.47 11.31
C TYR A 2 22.72 2.46 10.15
N LYS A 3 23.15 1.93 8.99
CA LYS A 3 23.35 2.70 7.77
C LYS A 3 22.35 2.19 6.73
N ARG A 4 21.46 3.05 6.25
CA ARG A 4 20.54 2.76 5.14
C ARG A 4 20.89 3.65 3.96
N GLN A 5 20.78 3.11 2.75
CA GLN A 5 20.91 3.88 1.54
C GLN A 5 19.58 4.60 1.25
N GLN A 6 19.63 5.88 0.95
CA GLN A 6 18.48 6.61 0.45
C GLN A 6 18.20 6.19 -0.99
N VAL A 7 16.97 5.79 -1.26
CA VAL A 7 16.46 5.55 -2.61
C VAL A 7 15.56 6.72 -2.99
N VAL A 8 15.82 7.34 -4.12
CA VAL A 8 15.03 8.47 -4.63
C VAL A 8 14.07 7.97 -5.70
N GLY A 9 12.80 8.32 -5.61
CA GLY A 9 11.78 7.89 -6.56
C GLY A 9 10.38 8.25 -6.11
N ARG A 10 9.39 7.62 -6.75
CA ARG A 10 7.96 7.78 -6.43
C ARG A 10 7.61 6.89 -5.24
N GLU A 11 6.90 7.45 -4.26
CA GLU A 11 6.42 6.74 -3.08
C GLU A 11 5.13 5.98 -3.41
N LEU A 12 5.19 4.65 -3.38
CA LEU A 12 4.05 3.79 -3.67
C LEU A 12 3.64 3.00 -2.43
N ALA A 13 2.34 2.89 -2.22
CA ALA A 13 1.74 2.05 -1.20
C ALA A 13 0.78 1.05 -1.85
N ILE A 14 1.00 -0.23 -1.64
CA ILE A 14 0.22 -1.30 -2.22
C ILE A 14 -0.42 -2.13 -1.11
N ALA A 15 -1.75 -2.12 -1.04
CA ALA A 15 -2.48 -2.94 -0.10
C ALA A 15 -2.73 -4.34 -0.68
N VAL A 16 -2.52 -5.37 0.15
CA VAL A 16 -2.90 -6.75 -0.14
C VAL A 16 -3.95 -7.17 0.87
N LEU A 17 -5.09 -7.60 0.37
CA LEU A 17 -6.26 -7.99 1.15
C LEU A 17 -6.54 -9.48 0.95
N GLU A 18 -6.61 -10.25 2.04
CA GLU A 18 -7.04 -11.64 1.97
C GLU A 18 -8.51 -11.75 1.63
N GLN A 19 -8.84 -12.64 0.70
CA GLN A 19 -10.21 -12.93 0.28
C GLN A 19 -10.40 -14.46 0.17
N ASP A 20 -11.63 -14.93 0.01
CA ASP A 20 -11.96 -16.35 -0.06
C ASP A 20 -11.19 -17.15 -1.13
N GLY A 21 -10.70 -16.47 -2.17
CA GLY A 21 -9.89 -17.06 -3.25
C GLY A 21 -8.38 -16.91 -3.08
N GLY A 22 -7.92 -16.32 -1.97
CA GLY A 22 -6.53 -15.98 -1.71
C GLY A 22 -6.27 -14.47 -1.67
N PRO A 23 -5.00 -14.03 -1.56
CA PRO A 23 -4.67 -12.63 -1.46
C PRO A 23 -4.97 -11.88 -2.77
N THR A 24 -5.66 -10.75 -2.64
CA THR A 24 -5.97 -9.82 -3.72
C THR A 24 -5.18 -8.53 -3.52
N VAL A 25 -4.44 -8.12 -4.54
CA VAL A 25 -3.70 -6.85 -4.53
C VAL A 25 -4.63 -5.73 -4.97
N LEU A 26 -4.77 -4.71 -4.15
CA LEU A 26 -5.59 -3.53 -4.45
C LEU A 26 -4.85 -2.55 -5.37
N PRO A 27 -5.56 -1.59 -6.00
CA PRO A 27 -4.94 -0.57 -6.83
C PRO A 27 -3.82 0.17 -6.09
N VAL A 28 -2.74 0.47 -6.82
CA VAL A 28 -1.56 1.15 -6.29
C VAL A 28 -1.93 2.57 -5.90
N VAL A 29 -1.55 2.98 -4.70
CA VAL A 29 -1.64 4.37 -4.25
C VAL A 29 -0.27 5.02 -4.37
N GLU A 30 -0.18 6.18 -5.00
CA GLU A 30 1.01 7.02 -4.97
C GLU A 30 0.82 8.16 -3.98
N ALA A 31 1.78 8.32 -3.09
CA ALA A 31 1.86 9.46 -2.19
C ALA A 31 2.77 10.53 -2.80
N VAL A 32 2.20 11.66 -3.20
CA VAL A 32 2.93 12.80 -3.78
C VAL A 32 3.02 13.89 -2.72
N PRO A 33 4.15 14.00 -1.99
CA PRO A 33 4.31 15.05 -0.99
C PRO A 33 4.38 16.43 -1.66
N VAL A 34 3.88 17.45 -0.99
CA VAL A 34 4.00 18.85 -1.46
C VAL A 34 5.45 19.34 -1.35
N GLY A 35 6.24 18.72 -0.45
CA GLY A 35 7.69 18.95 -0.31
C GLY A 35 8.53 17.90 -1.02
N ASP A 36 9.84 17.96 -0.80
CA ASP A 36 10.79 17.06 -1.47
C ASP A 36 10.86 15.65 -0.85
N VAL A 37 10.29 15.44 0.35
CA VAL A 37 10.39 14.19 1.11
C VAL A 37 9.04 13.85 1.73
N TYR A 38 8.65 12.58 1.63
CA TYR A 38 7.49 12.03 2.34
C TYR A 38 7.87 11.71 3.79
N ASP A 39 8.02 12.76 4.59
CA ASP A 39 8.39 12.67 6.01
C ASP A 39 7.16 12.52 6.93
N PHE A 40 7.39 12.66 8.24
CA PHE A 40 6.33 12.54 9.25
C PHE A 40 5.25 13.61 9.06
N GLU A 41 5.62 14.85 8.77
CA GLU A 41 4.67 15.95 8.55
C GLU A 41 3.84 15.69 7.29
N ALA A 42 4.48 15.27 6.20
CA ALA A 42 3.79 14.90 4.96
C ALA A 42 2.78 13.76 5.16
N ARG A 43 3.01 12.86 6.11
CA ARG A 43 2.08 11.74 6.42
C ARG A 43 0.85 12.15 7.21
N TYR A 44 0.96 13.12 8.08
CA TYR A 44 -0.08 13.40 9.10
C TYR A 44 -0.70 14.79 8.99
N GLU A 45 -0.10 15.74 8.29
CA GLU A 45 -0.71 17.04 8.07
C GLU A 45 -1.68 17.02 6.88
N ALA A 46 -2.90 17.51 7.13
CA ALA A 46 -3.92 17.60 6.09
C ALA A 46 -3.45 18.54 4.96
N GLY A 47 -3.38 18.01 3.74
CA GLY A 47 -2.95 18.75 2.55
C GLY A 47 -1.44 18.76 2.29
N ALA A 48 -0.62 18.15 3.14
CA ALA A 48 0.82 18.03 2.92
C ALA A 48 1.19 16.94 1.89
N THR A 49 0.25 16.04 1.57
CA THR A 49 0.44 14.99 0.56
C THR A 49 -0.81 14.84 -0.29
N HIS A 50 -0.63 14.71 -1.59
CA HIS A 50 -1.69 14.32 -2.52
C HIS A 50 -1.61 12.81 -2.75
N LEU A 51 -2.73 12.12 -2.55
CA LEU A 51 -2.85 10.70 -2.86
C LEU A 51 -3.44 10.54 -4.26
N VAL A 52 -2.76 9.78 -5.11
CA VAL A 52 -3.22 9.43 -6.45
C VAL A 52 -3.54 7.94 -6.45
N CYS A 53 -4.80 7.58 -6.65
CA CYS A 53 -5.26 6.19 -6.68
C CYS A 53 -6.34 5.99 -7.76
N PRO A 54 -6.12 5.10 -8.73
CA PRO A 54 -4.88 4.36 -9.00
C PRO A 54 -3.72 5.30 -9.37
N ALA A 55 -2.50 4.92 -9.00
CA ALA A 55 -1.30 5.64 -9.40
C ALA A 55 -1.15 5.66 -10.93
N ASP A 56 -0.69 6.78 -11.47
CA ASP A 56 -0.42 6.91 -12.92
C ASP A 56 0.87 6.18 -13.30
N LEU A 57 0.75 4.88 -13.53
CA LEU A 57 1.80 3.95 -13.93
C LEU A 57 1.39 3.24 -15.23
N ASP A 58 2.36 2.91 -16.07
CA ASP A 58 2.10 2.01 -17.19
C ASP A 58 1.72 0.59 -16.70
N SER A 59 1.14 -0.22 -17.58
CA SER A 59 0.63 -1.54 -17.22
C SER A 59 1.72 -2.52 -16.79
N GLU A 60 2.92 -2.43 -17.35
CA GLU A 60 4.05 -3.30 -17.01
C GLU A 60 4.58 -2.97 -15.61
N THR A 61 4.80 -1.71 -15.34
CA THR A 61 5.22 -1.21 -14.02
C THR A 61 4.18 -1.54 -12.95
N THR A 62 2.89 -1.32 -13.26
CA THR A 62 1.79 -1.67 -12.34
C THR A 62 1.82 -3.15 -11.99
N ALA A 63 1.90 -4.03 -12.99
CA ALA A 63 1.96 -5.48 -12.77
C ALA A 63 3.20 -5.87 -11.95
N LYS A 64 4.36 -5.26 -12.22
CA LYS A 64 5.61 -5.49 -11.49
C LYS A 64 5.45 -5.16 -10.00
N VAL A 65 5.00 -3.97 -9.66
CA VAL A 65 4.91 -3.55 -8.24
C VAL A 65 3.82 -4.30 -7.48
N MET A 66 2.69 -4.60 -8.13
CA MET A 66 1.63 -5.43 -7.55
C MET A 66 2.10 -6.87 -7.32
N GLY A 67 2.86 -7.45 -8.25
CA GLY A 67 3.48 -8.77 -8.09
C GLY A 67 4.43 -8.83 -6.90
N LEU A 68 5.32 -7.84 -6.77
CA LEU A 68 6.23 -7.73 -5.62
C LEU A 68 5.49 -7.62 -4.28
N ALA A 69 4.38 -6.89 -4.25
CA ALA A 69 3.56 -6.78 -3.04
C ALA A 69 2.92 -8.12 -2.65
N ALA A 70 2.39 -8.87 -3.63
CA ALA A 70 1.83 -10.21 -3.41
C ALA A 70 2.90 -11.19 -2.92
N GLU A 71 4.09 -11.18 -3.53
CA GLU A 71 5.22 -12.01 -3.12
C GLU A 71 5.67 -11.70 -1.69
N ALA A 72 5.81 -10.42 -1.33
CA ALA A 72 6.19 -10.01 0.01
C ALA A 72 5.16 -10.45 1.05
N PHE A 73 3.86 -10.29 0.76
CA PHE A 73 2.77 -10.75 1.62
C PHE A 73 2.85 -12.26 1.87
N GLY A 74 3.03 -13.05 0.81
CA GLY A 74 3.14 -14.51 0.91
C GLY A 74 4.42 -14.96 1.61
N ALA A 75 5.57 -14.36 1.30
CA ALA A 75 6.87 -14.73 1.86
C ALA A 75 6.95 -14.51 3.38
N LEU A 76 6.23 -13.49 3.90
CA LEU A 76 6.15 -13.21 5.33
C LEU A 76 5.00 -13.95 6.03
N GLY A 77 4.21 -14.74 5.31
CA GLY A 77 3.06 -15.45 5.87
C GLY A 77 1.99 -14.51 6.40
N CYS A 78 1.84 -13.35 5.78
CA CYS A 78 0.83 -12.38 6.18
C CYS A 78 -0.59 -12.90 5.92
N SER A 79 -1.55 -12.33 6.62
CA SER A 79 -2.95 -12.67 6.48
C SER A 79 -3.83 -11.48 6.89
N GLY A 80 -5.09 -11.48 6.43
CA GLY A 80 -6.01 -10.39 6.62
C GLY A 80 -5.70 -9.26 5.66
N CYS A 81 -4.96 -8.25 6.10
CA CYS A 81 -4.54 -7.12 5.28
C CYS A 81 -3.12 -6.71 5.63
N ALA A 82 -2.35 -6.33 4.62
CA ALA A 82 -1.07 -5.67 4.81
C ALA A 82 -0.88 -4.58 3.76
N ARG A 83 -0.04 -3.57 4.08
CA ARG A 83 0.40 -2.54 3.15
C ARG A 83 1.88 -2.68 2.91
N VAL A 84 2.28 -2.74 1.65
CA VAL A 84 3.68 -2.79 1.22
C VAL A 84 4.06 -1.42 0.70
N ASP A 85 5.02 -0.78 1.36
CA ASP A 85 5.52 0.53 0.97
C ASP A 85 6.79 0.35 0.12
N MET A 86 6.84 1.04 -1.02
CA MET A 86 7.90 0.92 -2.02
C MET A 86 8.34 2.29 -2.54
N ILE A 87 9.60 2.35 -2.98
CA ILE A 87 10.07 3.43 -3.85
C ILE A 87 10.26 2.88 -5.26
N LEU A 88 9.67 3.55 -6.25
CA LEU A 88 9.88 3.30 -7.66
C LEU A 88 10.82 4.36 -8.23
N THR A 89 12.03 3.94 -8.64
CA THR A 89 13.03 4.85 -9.22
C THR A 89 12.67 5.28 -10.64
N SER A 90 13.34 6.30 -11.16
CA SER A 90 13.21 6.74 -12.57
C SER A 90 13.63 5.70 -13.58
N GLU A 91 14.46 4.73 -13.18
CA GLU A 91 14.91 3.60 -14.02
C GLU A 91 13.92 2.42 -13.98
N GLY A 92 12.79 2.56 -13.26
CA GLY A 92 11.78 1.51 -13.13
C GLY A 92 12.14 0.41 -12.12
N GLU A 93 13.14 0.63 -11.26
CA GLU A 93 13.46 -0.27 -10.16
C GLU A 93 12.56 0.00 -8.96
N ALA A 94 11.91 -1.05 -8.45
CA ALA A 94 11.07 -0.98 -7.27
C ALA A 94 11.79 -1.56 -6.06
N SER A 95 11.90 -0.78 -4.98
CA SER A 95 12.51 -1.19 -3.72
C SER A 95 11.47 -1.21 -2.62
N ILE A 96 11.22 -2.39 -2.03
CA ILE A 96 10.34 -2.52 -0.86
C ILE A 96 11.06 -1.90 0.34
N LEU A 97 10.39 -0.98 1.03
CA LEU A 97 10.88 -0.33 2.24
C LEU A 97 10.42 -1.08 3.48
N GLU A 98 9.13 -1.36 3.56
CA GLU A 98 8.50 -2.04 4.69
C GLU A 98 7.20 -2.73 4.27
N LEU A 99 6.76 -3.65 5.11
CA LEU A 99 5.43 -4.24 5.07
C LEU A 99 4.76 -4.00 6.43
N ASP A 100 3.63 -3.30 6.40
CA ASP A 100 2.85 -2.97 7.59
C ASP A 100 1.64 -3.91 7.68
N THR A 101 1.60 -4.73 8.73
CA THR A 101 0.51 -5.70 8.98
C THR A 101 -0.64 -5.11 9.78
N VAL A 102 -0.51 -3.87 10.26
CA VAL A 102 -1.56 -3.13 10.97
C VAL A 102 -1.70 -1.72 10.37
N PRO A 103 -1.98 -1.63 9.06
CA PRO A 103 -2.05 -0.34 8.40
C PRO A 103 -3.21 0.52 8.93
N GLY A 104 -3.07 1.83 8.80
CA GLY A 104 -4.13 2.76 9.18
C GLY A 104 -5.45 2.47 8.47
N LEU A 105 -6.54 2.51 9.22
CA LEU A 105 -7.90 2.25 8.76
C LEU A 105 -8.84 3.43 9.03
N THR A 106 -8.40 4.66 8.79
CA THR A 106 -9.29 5.82 8.69
C THR A 106 -9.72 6.02 7.24
N GLN A 107 -10.81 6.71 6.99
CA GLN A 107 -11.29 6.96 5.62
C GLN A 107 -10.24 7.62 4.70
N THR A 108 -9.31 8.37 5.28
CA THR A 108 -8.24 9.05 4.54
C THR A 108 -6.94 8.24 4.47
N SER A 109 -6.90 7.04 5.09
CA SER A 109 -5.72 6.17 5.05
C SER A 109 -5.55 5.49 3.68
N LEU A 110 -4.33 5.09 3.37
CA LEU A 110 -3.93 4.53 2.07
C LEU A 110 -4.69 3.25 1.70
N VAL A 111 -4.90 2.34 2.67
CA VAL A 111 -5.61 1.06 2.42
C VAL A 111 -7.10 1.28 2.09
N PRO A 112 -7.87 2.06 2.86
CA PRO A 112 -9.23 2.42 2.47
C PRO A 112 -9.34 3.15 1.13
N GLN A 113 -8.40 4.02 0.79
CA GLN A 113 -8.35 4.68 -0.52
C GLN A 113 -8.17 3.68 -1.66
N ALA A 114 -7.25 2.72 -1.50
CA ALA A 114 -7.05 1.64 -2.46
C ALA A 114 -8.29 0.74 -2.59
N ALA A 115 -8.95 0.43 -1.47
CA ALA A 115 -10.18 -0.37 -1.45
C ALA A 115 -11.33 0.33 -2.17
N GLU A 116 -11.52 1.62 -1.95
CA GLU A 116 -12.53 2.43 -2.63
C GLU A 116 -12.30 2.47 -4.14
N ALA A 117 -11.04 2.65 -4.58
CA ALA A 117 -10.67 2.58 -5.99
C ALA A 117 -10.94 1.20 -6.63
N ALA A 118 -10.94 0.12 -5.82
CA ALA A 118 -11.34 -1.23 -6.23
C ALA A 118 -12.86 -1.47 -6.13
N GLY A 119 -13.66 -0.48 -5.74
CA GLY A 119 -15.11 -0.60 -5.55
C GLY A 119 -15.52 -1.21 -4.20
N ILE A 120 -14.61 -1.32 -3.24
CA ILE A 120 -14.86 -1.81 -1.88
C ILE A 120 -15.00 -0.59 -0.96
N GLY A 121 -16.24 -0.25 -0.60
CA GLY A 121 -16.52 0.87 0.31
C GLY A 121 -15.92 0.64 1.71
N PHE A 122 -15.71 1.73 2.44
CA PHE A 122 -15.02 1.71 3.74
C PHE A 122 -15.67 0.74 4.74
N GLU A 123 -17.00 0.76 4.87
CA GLU A 123 -17.73 -0.15 5.77
C GLU A 123 -17.56 -1.62 5.37
N ALA A 124 -17.64 -1.92 4.06
CA ALA A 124 -17.46 -3.27 3.53
C ALA A 124 -16.04 -3.79 3.76
N LEU A 125 -15.03 -2.94 3.64
CA LEU A 125 -13.64 -3.27 3.97
C LEU A 125 -13.52 -3.66 5.45
N LEU A 126 -14.05 -2.84 6.35
CA LEU A 126 -14.00 -3.13 7.80
C LEU A 126 -14.73 -4.41 8.16
N GLU A 127 -15.92 -4.63 7.57
CA GLU A 127 -16.69 -5.86 7.78
C GLU A 127 -15.92 -7.11 7.31
N GLN A 128 -15.27 -7.04 6.14
CA GLN A 128 -14.44 -8.11 5.63
C GLN A 128 -13.26 -8.43 6.56
N LEU A 129 -12.54 -7.42 7.03
CA LEU A 129 -11.43 -7.60 7.96
C LEU A 129 -11.88 -8.20 9.28
N LEU A 130 -13.03 -7.78 9.81
CA LEU A 130 -13.61 -8.37 11.02
C LEU A 130 -13.99 -9.83 10.82
N LYS A 131 -14.61 -10.19 9.69
CA LYS A 131 -14.95 -11.59 9.37
C LYS A 131 -13.69 -12.46 9.32
N LEU A 132 -12.64 -11.99 8.64
CA LEU A 132 -11.36 -12.70 8.57
C LEU A 132 -10.75 -12.89 9.96
N ALA A 133 -10.77 -11.87 10.80
CA ALA A 133 -10.24 -11.95 12.17
C ALA A 133 -11.02 -12.96 13.04
N LEU A 134 -12.35 -13.03 12.90
CA LEU A 134 -13.20 -13.94 13.67
C LEU A 134 -13.12 -15.41 13.21
N THR A 135 -12.77 -15.66 11.96
CA THR A 135 -12.66 -17.02 11.41
C THR A 135 -11.28 -17.64 11.60
N ARG A 136 -10.31 -16.84 12.07
CA ARG A 136 -8.97 -17.32 12.41
C ARG A 136 -8.99 -18.00 13.78
N ASN A 137 -8.81 -19.31 13.75
CA ASN A 137 -8.53 -20.13 14.95
C ASN A 137 -7.03 -20.34 15.12
#